data_495dec7c9b34fd6f07ed1501a3ab81ad
#
_entry.id   495dec7c9b34fd6f07ed1501a3ab81ad
#
_cell.length_a   1.000
_cell.length_b   1.000
_cell.length_c   1.000
_cell.angle_alpha   90.00
_cell.angle_beta   90.00
_cell.angle_gamma   90.00
#
_symmetry.space_group_name_H-M   'P 1'
#
loop_
_entity.id
_entity.type
_entity.pdbx_description
1 polymer ?
#
loop_
_entity_poly.entity_id
_entity_poly.type
_entity_poly.pdbx_seq_one_letter_code
_entity_poly.pdbx_strand_id
1 'polypeptide(L)'
;VIEGDEFSQTLLRYNTYHNVIATPAHTDHLPIGARGLSCQAYQGAAFWDQEIFNLPMFLYARPEIARNTLTYRYKTLDGARKKARDLGYEGAFYAWISGDTGEEICPSYFFVDVLSGRKIRNHFNDWQIHISPDIVYAVSKYLEVTGDRSFLKEGGAEIAMEVARFIYSRVHYAPSRG
;
A
#
# COMPACT_ATOMS: atom_id res chain seq x y z
N VAL A 1 12.79 9.90 -24.35
CA VAL A 1 14.00 9.33 -24.98
C VAL A 1 15.20 9.89 -24.25
N ILE A 2 16.18 9.03 -23.95
CA ILE A 2 17.49 9.42 -23.38
C ILE A 2 18.49 9.33 -24.54
N GLU A 3 19.09 10.47 -24.89
CA GLU A 3 20.09 10.54 -25.95
C GLU A 3 21.50 10.43 -25.38
N GLY A 4 22.40 9.76 -26.09
CA GLY A 4 23.82 9.62 -25.69
C GLY A 4 24.13 8.50 -24.71
N ASP A 5 23.12 7.76 -24.20
CA ASP A 5 23.32 6.62 -23.31
C ASP A 5 22.28 5.53 -23.60
N GLU A 6 22.68 4.55 -24.40
CA GLU A 6 21.83 3.41 -24.77
C GLU A 6 21.49 2.50 -23.57
N PHE A 7 22.39 2.38 -22.60
CA PHE A 7 22.14 1.56 -21.43
C PHE A 7 21.02 2.17 -20.56
N SER A 8 21.11 3.45 -20.24
CA SER A 8 20.06 4.15 -19.50
C SER A 8 18.72 4.16 -20.24
N GLN A 9 18.73 4.31 -21.56
CA GLN A 9 17.53 4.23 -22.36
C GLN A 9 16.90 2.83 -22.31
N THR A 10 17.71 1.78 -22.39
CA THR A 10 17.25 0.39 -22.29
C THR A 10 16.69 0.10 -20.90
N LEU A 11 17.36 0.55 -19.85
CA LEU A 11 16.93 0.39 -18.47
C LEU A 11 15.58 1.09 -18.19
N LEU A 12 15.40 2.30 -18.72
CA LEU A 12 14.14 3.03 -18.61
C LEU A 12 12.99 2.26 -19.29
N ARG A 13 13.20 1.76 -20.51
CA ARG A 13 12.20 0.95 -21.24
C ARG A 13 11.88 -0.34 -20.50
N TYR A 14 12.88 -1.04 -20.01
CA TYR A 14 12.73 -2.28 -19.24
C TYR A 14 11.88 -2.07 -17.99
N ASN A 15 12.23 -1.08 -17.17
CA ASN A 15 11.49 -0.78 -15.95
C ASN A 15 10.05 -0.33 -16.24
N THR A 16 9.85 0.52 -17.26
CA THR A 16 8.52 0.94 -17.68
C THR A 16 7.68 -0.26 -18.13
N TYR A 17 8.23 -1.12 -18.96
CA TYR A 17 7.55 -2.34 -19.41
C TYR A 17 7.11 -3.22 -18.24
N HIS A 18 8.04 -3.51 -17.30
CA HIS A 18 7.73 -4.37 -16.16
C HIS A 18 6.68 -3.77 -15.21
N ASN A 19 6.68 -2.47 -15.00
CA ASN A 19 5.63 -1.81 -14.23
C ASN A 19 4.26 -1.90 -14.93
N VAL A 20 4.22 -1.69 -16.24
CA VAL A 20 2.97 -1.74 -17.02
C VAL A 20 2.37 -3.14 -17.03
N ILE A 21 3.17 -4.18 -17.31
CA ILE A 21 2.65 -5.56 -17.37
C ILE A 21 2.24 -6.13 -16.01
N ALA A 22 2.83 -5.62 -14.92
CA ALA A 22 2.49 -6.04 -13.57
C ALA A 22 1.24 -5.34 -13.00
N THR A 23 0.74 -4.32 -13.69
CA THR A 23 -0.35 -3.49 -13.19
C THR A 23 -1.68 -3.93 -13.78
N PRO A 24 -2.67 -4.31 -12.95
CA PRO A 24 -4.01 -4.67 -13.41
C PRO A 24 -4.82 -3.41 -13.78
N ALA A 25 -4.41 -2.72 -14.84
CA ALA A 25 -4.93 -1.42 -15.26
C ALA A 25 -6.42 -1.39 -15.59
N HIS A 26 -7.01 -2.56 -15.88
CA HIS A 26 -8.39 -2.74 -16.30
C HIS A 26 -9.39 -2.88 -15.14
N THR A 27 -8.93 -2.88 -13.89
CA THR A 27 -9.78 -3.15 -12.73
C THR A 27 -9.34 -2.33 -11.51
N ASP A 28 -10.28 -2.10 -10.62
CA ASP A 28 -10.10 -1.46 -9.33
C ASP A 28 -10.30 -2.44 -8.14
N HIS A 29 -10.27 -3.75 -8.43
CA HIS A 29 -10.42 -4.83 -7.44
C HIS A 29 -9.10 -5.54 -7.13
N LEU A 30 -8.07 -5.35 -7.94
CA LEU A 30 -6.79 -6.02 -7.77
C LEU A 30 -5.68 -5.00 -7.47
N PRO A 31 -4.76 -5.34 -6.56
CA PRO A 31 -3.61 -4.50 -6.25
C PRO A 31 -2.50 -4.64 -7.29
N ILE A 32 -1.54 -3.72 -7.24
CA ILE A 32 -0.24 -3.90 -7.90
C ILE A 32 0.63 -4.72 -6.94
N GLY A 33 1.07 -5.90 -7.37
CA GLY A 33 1.94 -6.74 -6.56
C GLY A 33 3.31 -6.11 -6.31
N ALA A 34 3.80 -6.19 -5.08
CA ALA A 34 5.02 -5.53 -4.62
C ALA A 34 6.29 -5.88 -5.44
N ARG A 35 6.31 -7.02 -6.11
CA ARG A 35 7.47 -7.49 -6.87
C ARG A 35 7.17 -7.77 -8.34
N GLY A 36 6.09 -7.21 -8.86
CA GLY A 36 5.68 -7.44 -10.24
C GLY A 36 5.43 -8.92 -10.54
N LEU A 37 5.68 -9.34 -11.77
CA LEU A 37 5.45 -10.70 -12.24
C LEU A 37 6.70 -11.60 -12.18
N SER A 38 7.87 -11.05 -11.92
CA SER A 38 9.14 -11.78 -11.98
C SER A 38 9.51 -12.52 -10.68
N CYS A 39 8.77 -12.29 -9.61
CA CYS A 39 9.05 -12.87 -8.29
C CYS A 39 7.77 -13.34 -7.62
N GLN A 40 7.78 -14.57 -7.12
CA GLN A 40 6.63 -15.15 -6.41
C GLN A 40 6.50 -14.68 -4.95
N ALA A 41 7.47 -13.94 -4.42
CA ALA A 41 7.32 -13.33 -3.11
C ALA A 41 6.14 -12.34 -3.12
N TYR A 42 5.34 -12.37 -2.07
CA TYR A 42 4.08 -11.62 -1.93
C TYR A 42 2.95 -12.05 -2.90
N GLN A 43 3.19 -12.90 -3.87
CA GLN A 43 2.18 -13.56 -4.72
C GLN A 43 1.12 -12.60 -5.31
N GLY A 44 1.52 -11.39 -5.71
CA GLY A 44 0.62 -10.37 -6.23
C GLY A 44 -0.15 -9.56 -5.18
N ALA A 45 0.06 -9.82 -3.89
CA ALA A 45 -0.60 -9.07 -2.83
C ALA A 45 -0.12 -7.60 -2.76
N ALA A 46 -1.01 -6.74 -2.29
CA ALA A 46 -0.71 -5.34 -2.04
C ALA A 46 0.28 -5.16 -0.91
N PHE A 47 1.19 -4.22 -1.10
CA PHE A 47 2.12 -3.74 -0.10
C PHE A 47 2.28 -2.22 -0.29
N TRP A 48 2.96 -1.51 0.59
CA TRP A 48 3.13 -0.05 0.49
C TRP A 48 3.94 0.41 -0.74
N ASP A 49 4.63 -0.53 -1.41
CA ASP A 49 5.29 -0.31 -2.70
C ASP A 49 4.32 0.21 -3.75
N GLN A 50 3.08 -0.25 -3.73
CA GLN A 50 2.04 0.18 -4.64
C GLN A 50 1.84 1.69 -4.60
N GLU A 51 1.76 2.28 -3.42
CA GLU A 51 1.50 3.71 -3.22
C GLU A 51 2.75 4.56 -3.43
N ILE A 52 3.89 4.11 -2.92
CA ILE A 52 5.09 4.93 -2.84
C ILE A 52 5.97 4.80 -4.09
N PHE A 53 6.05 3.62 -4.69
CA PHE A 53 6.98 3.37 -5.80
C PHE A 53 6.29 3.18 -7.16
N ASN A 54 5.14 2.49 -7.22
CA ASN A 54 4.48 2.22 -8.50
C ASN A 54 3.51 3.32 -8.90
N LEU A 55 2.69 3.80 -7.98
CA LEU A 55 1.67 4.81 -8.25
C LEU A 55 2.22 6.09 -8.88
N PRO A 56 3.39 6.66 -8.48
CA PRO A 56 3.91 7.87 -9.08
C PRO A 56 4.09 7.80 -10.60
N MET A 57 4.49 6.65 -11.14
CA MET A 57 4.60 6.47 -12.58
C MET A 57 3.25 6.65 -13.29
N PHE A 58 2.21 6.03 -12.74
CA PHE A 58 0.87 6.10 -13.31
C PHE A 58 0.19 7.43 -13.04
N LEU A 59 0.45 8.04 -11.90
CA LEU A 59 -0.12 9.32 -11.51
C LEU A 59 0.09 10.41 -12.57
N TYR A 60 1.27 10.45 -13.18
CA TYR A 60 1.61 11.44 -14.23
C TYR A 60 1.30 10.96 -15.64
N ALA A 61 1.38 9.67 -15.91
CA ALA A 61 1.24 9.12 -17.26
C ALA A 61 -0.19 8.62 -17.56
N ARG A 62 -0.85 8.03 -16.57
CA ARG A 62 -2.14 7.34 -16.70
C ARG A 62 -2.94 7.46 -15.37
N PRO A 63 -3.44 8.65 -15.02
CA PRO A 63 -4.07 8.92 -13.72
C PRO A 63 -5.29 8.05 -13.43
N GLU A 64 -5.95 7.51 -14.47
CA GLU A 64 -7.03 6.55 -14.30
C GLU A 64 -6.57 5.23 -13.66
N ILE A 65 -5.34 4.81 -13.90
CA ILE A 65 -4.74 3.63 -13.26
C ILE A 65 -4.44 3.93 -11.79
N ALA A 66 -3.89 5.11 -11.51
CA ALA A 66 -3.67 5.55 -10.13
C ALA A 66 -4.99 5.61 -9.34
N ARG A 67 -6.07 6.08 -9.99
CA ARG A 67 -7.41 6.09 -9.39
C ARG A 67 -7.91 4.69 -9.08
N ASN A 68 -7.78 3.74 -9.99
CA ASN A 68 -8.15 2.35 -9.75
C ASN A 68 -7.40 1.76 -8.56
N THR A 69 -6.10 2.01 -8.47
CA THR A 69 -5.24 1.58 -7.36
C THR A 69 -5.73 2.12 -6.00
N LEU A 70 -6.11 3.38 -5.95
CA LEU A 70 -6.65 4.00 -4.72
C LEU A 70 -8.09 3.53 -4.43
N THR A 71 -8.89 3.25 -5.47
CA THR A 71 -10.22 2.66 -5.32
C THR A 71 -10.14 1.25 -4.73
N TYR A 72 -9.14 0.46 -5.11
CA TYR A 72 -8.86 -0.82 -4.45
C TYR A 72 -8.66 -0.63 -2.94
N ARG A 73 -7.89 0.36 -2.51
CA ARG A 73 -7.70 0.64 -1.07
C ARG A 73 -9.00 1.03 -0.36
N TYR A 74 -9.87 1.75 -1.04
CA TYR A 74 -11.19 2.06 -0.51
C TYR A 74 -12.07 0.80 -0.39
N LYS A 75 -12.14 -0.02 -1.43
CA LYS A 75 -12.91 -1.27 -1.44
C LYS A 75 -12.45 -2.28 -0.40
N THR A 76 -11.19 -2.20 0.01
CA THR A 76 -10.59 -3.07 1.03
C THR A 76 -10.50 -2.42 2.41
N LEU A 77 -11.12 -1.27 2.61
CA LEU A 77 -11.09 -0.52 3.87
C LEU A 77 -11.65 -1.32 5.06
N ASP A 78 -12.64 -2.18 4.84
CA ASP A 78 -13.22 -2.99 5.92
C ASP A 78 -12.24 -4.03 6.47
N GLY A 79 -11.33 -4.55 5.66
CA GLY A 79 -10.20 -5.38 6.13
C GLY A 79 -9.28 -4.61 7.06
N ALA A 80 -8.98 -3.34 6.73
CA ALA A 80 -8.18 -2.47 7.59
C ALA A 80 -8.89 -2.10 8.90
N ARG A 81 -10.21 -1.87 8.85
CA ARG A 81 -11.04 -1.65 10.04
C ARG A 81 -11.07 -2.89 10.95
N LYS A 82 -11.20 -4.07 10.34
CA LYS A 82 -11.15 -5.33 11.09
C LYS A 82 -9.82 -5.48 11.81
N LYS A 83 -8.70 -5.25 11.12
CA LYS A 83 -7.35 -5.33 11.72
C LYS A 83 -7.19 -4.35 12.88
N ALA A 84 -7.65 -3.11 12.76
CA ALA A 84 -7.61 -2.14 13.85
C ALA A 84 -8.37 -2.67 15.08
N ARG A 85 -9.61 -3.13 14.91
CA ARG A 85 -10.42 -3.70 16.00
C ARG A 85 -9.78 -4.92 16.66
N ASP A 86 -9.25 -5.85 15.86
CA ASP A 86 -8.61 -7.08 16.35
C ASP A 86 -7.38 -6.79 17.23
N LEU A 87 -6.75 -5.63 17.01
CA LEU A 87 -5.60 -5.14 17.79
C LEU A 87 -5.99 -4.13 18.87
N GLY A 88 -7.29 -3.86 19.05
CA GLY A 88 -7.80 -2.97 20.10
C GLY A 88 -7.74 -1.48 19.77
N TYR A 89 -7.68 -1.12 18.48
CA TYR A 89 -7.67 0.25 17.99
C TYR A 89 -8.97 0.62 17.26
N GLU A 90 -9.21 1.92 17.09
CA GLU A 90 -10.30 2.46 16.28
C GLU A 90 -9.83 2.72 14.83
N GLY A 91 -10.78 3.05 13.94
CA GLY A 91 -10.49 3.44 12.56
C GLY A 91 -9.95 2.30 11.70
N ALA A 92 -8.99 2.58 10.83
CA ALA A 92 -8.45 1.64 9.86
C ALA A 92 -6.91 1.53 9.94
N PHE A 93 -6.44 0.33 10.24
CA PHE A 93 -5.04 -0.06 10.18
C PHE A 93 -4.83 -1.00 9.00
N TYR A 94 -4.40 -0.45 7.90
CA TYR A 94 -4.15 -1.24 6.69
C TYR A 94 -3.13 -2.34 6.92
N ALA A 95 -3.40 -3.48 6.28
CA ALA A 95 -2.54 -4.66 6.35
C ALA A 95 -1.12 -4.35 5.84
N TRP A 96 -0.14 -5.01 6.43
CA TRP A 96 1.23 -4.99 5.91
C TRP A 96 1.29 -5.65 4.54
N ILE A 97 0.63 -6.82 4.39
CA ILE A 97 0.39 -7.47 3.10
C ILE A 97 -1.11 -7.79 3.01
N SER A 98 -1.78 -7.39 1.94
CA SER A 98 -3.20 -7.71 1.73
C SER A 98 -3.51 -8.21 0.33
N GLY A 99 -4.49 -9.10 0.25
CA GLY A 99 -5.11 -9.55 -0.99
C GLY A 99 -6.37 -8.74 -1.34
N ASP A 100 -7.36 -9.42 -1.89
CA ASP A 100 -8.62 -8.87 -2.37
C ASP A 100 -9.59 -8.41 -1.27
N THR A 101 -9.48 -8.98 -0.07
CA THR A 101 -10.32 -8.61 1.08
C THR A 101 -9.76 -7.45 1.90
N GLY A 102 -8.49 -7.09 1.71
CA GLY A 102 -7.79 -6.12 2.54
C GLY A 102 -7.38 -6.64 3.91
N GLU A 103 -7.72 -7.89 4.26
CA GLU A 103 -7.28 -8.51 5.50
C GLU A 103 -5.77 -8.77 5.50
N GLU A 104 -5.18 -8.82 6.71
CA GLU A 104 -3.76 -9.10 6.89
C GLU A 104 -3.44 -10.55 6.55
N ILE A 105 -2.57 -10.77 5.58
CA ILE A 105 -2.11 -12.10 5.18
C ILE A 105 -0.64 -12.37 5.52
N CYS A 106 0.04 -11.41 6.15
CA CYS A 106 1.40 -11.61 6.63
C CYS A 106 1.40 -12.55 7.84
N PRO A 107 2.06 -13.71 7.78
CA PRO A 107 2.14 -14.60 8.93
C PRO A 107 2.94 -13.98 10.08
N SER A 108 2.45 -14.14 11.31
CA SER A 108 3.19 -13.70 12.50
C SER A 108 4.42 -14.57 12.82
N TYR A 109 4.49 -15.76 12.24
CA TYR A 109 5.55 -16.75 12.46
C TYR A 109 5.96 -17.41 11.15
N PHE A 110 6.94 -16.87 10.45
CA PHE A 110 7.50 -17.52 9.26
C PHE A 110 9.04 -17.67 9.30
N PHE A 111 9.68 -17.06 10.29
CA PHE A 111 11.10 -17.29 10.54
C PHE A 111 11.29 -18.45 11.51
N VAL A 112 12.30 -19.25 11.23
CA VAL A 112 12.74 -20.32 12.11
C VAL A 112 14.21 -20.08 12.45
N ASP A 113 14.51 -20.05 13.74
CA ASP A 113 15.91 -20.01 14.20
C ASP A 113 16.61 -21.30 13.80
N VAL A 114 17.67 -21.18 12.99
CA VAL A 114 18.39 -22.31 12.42
C VAL A 114 19.05 -23.18 13.48
N LEU A 115 19.48 -22.59 14.60
CA LEU A 115 20.19 -23.32 15.67
C LEU A 115 19.24 -24.06 16.61
N SER A 116 18.17 -23.42 17.00
CA SER A 116 17.23 -23.99 17.98
C SER A 116 15.98 -24.63 17.39
N GLY A 117 15.70 -24.41 16.09
CA GLY A 117 14.47 -24.85 15.44
C GLY A 117 13.22 -24.09 15.90
N ARG A 118 13.37 -23.06 16.72
CA ARG A 118 12.23 -22.31 17.28
C ARG A 118 11.66 -21.35 16.25
N LYS A 119 10.32 -21.28 16.18
CA LYS A 119 9.63 -20.26 15.39
C LYS A 119 9.83 -18.89 16.06
N ILE A 120 10.29 -17.93 15.26
CA ILE A 120 10.49 -16.54 15.69
C ILE A 120 9.29 -15.73 15.26
N ARG A 121 8.67 -15.00 16.19
CA ARG A 121 7.62 -14.05 15.88
C ARG A 121 8.20 -12.87 15.11
N ASN A 122 7.56 -12.49 14.02
CA ASN A 122 7.76 -11.20 13.38
C ASN A 122 6.64 -10.22 13.79
N HIS A 123 6.94 -8.94 13.72
CA HIS A 123 6.03 -7.86 14.09
C HIS A 123 5.73 -6.93 12.91
N PHE A 124 5.93 -7.37 11.68
CA PHE A 124 5.66 -6.55 10.51
C PHE A 124 4.18 -6.18 10.40
N ASN A 125 3.31 -7.12 10.72
CA ASN A 125 1.87 -6.98 10.64
C ASN A 125 1.25 -6.14 11.77
N ASP A 126 1.90 -5.98 12.93
CA ASP A 126 1.33 -5.28 14.08
C ASP A 126 2.09 -4.02 14.52
N TRP A 127 3.36 -3.85 14.12
CA TRP A 127 4.17 -2.69 14.49
C TRP A 127 4.44 -1.71 13.35
N GLN A 128 4.41 -2.15 12.11
CA GLN A 128 4.66 -1.27 10.96
C GLN A 128 3.38 -0.51 10.58
N ILE A 129 3.22 0.65 11.19
CA ILE A 129 2.01 1.47 11.04
C ILE A 129 2.05 2.38 9.82
N HIS A 130 3.22 2.55 9.18
CA HIS A 130 3.43 3.52 8.11
C HIS A 130 2.58 3.26 6.86
N ILE A 131 2.18 2.00 6.59
CA ILE A 131 1.36 1.66 5.42
C ILE A 131 0.07 2.49 5.38
N SER A 132 -0.56 2.70 6.53
CA SER A 132 -1.80 3.47 6.60
C SER A 132 -1.63 4.94 6.20
N PRO A 133 -0.68 5.72 6.75
CA PRO A 133 -0.41 7.07 6.26
C PRO A 133 0.18 7.12 4.85
N ASP A 134 0.88 6.09 4.37
CA ASP A 134 1.38 6.03 2.99
C ASP A 134 0.22 6.03 1.99
N ILE A 135 -0.88 5.34 2.30
CA ILE A 135 -2.09 5.35 1.47
C ILE A 135 -2.73 6.75 1.47
N VAL A 136 -2.82 7.41 2.61
CA VAL A 136 -3.34 8.79 2.71
C VAL A 136 -2.46 9.77 1.93
N TYR A 137 -1.14 9.60 2.01
CA TYR A 137 -0.19 10.36 1.20
C TYR A 137 -0.46 10.17 -0.30
N ALA A 138 -0.68 8.95 -0.74
CA ALA A 138 -0.99 8.66 -2.15
C ALA A 138 -2.31 9.29 -2.59
N VAL A 139 -3.36 9.25 -1.76
CA VAL A 139 -4.61 9.99 -2.00
C VAL A 139 -4.36 11.48 -2.14
N SER A 140 -3.57 12.07 -1.24
CA SER A 140 -3.22 13.50 -1.31
C SER A 140 -2.49 13.84 -2.61
N LYS A 141 -1.51 13.01 -3.01
CA LYS A 141 -0.76 13.22 -4.26
C LYS A 141 -1.63 13.06 -5.50
N TYR A 142 -2.56 12.12 -5.49
CA TYR A 142 -3.53 11.98 -6.56
C TYR A 142 -4.36 13.26 -6.74
N LEU A 143 -4.89 13.79 -5.66
CA LEU A 143 -5.69 15.02 -5.69
C LEU A 143 -4.87 16.25 -6.11
N GLU A 144 -3.63 16.36 -5.63
CA GLU A 144 -2.72 17.44 -5.97
C GLU A 144 -2.42 17.47 -7.48
N VAL A 145 -2.15 16.31 -8.08
CA VAL A 145 -1.75 16.22 -9.49
C VAL A 145 -2.95 16.28 -10.44
N THR A 146 -4.05 15.63 -10.08
CA THR A 146 -5.20 15.51 -11.00
C THR A 146 -6.28 16.56 -10.80
N GLY A 147 -6.38 17.15 -9.61
CA GLY A 147 -7.50 18.01 -9.22
C GLY A 147 -8.84 17.28 -9.07
N ASP A 148 -8.86 15.95 -9.16
CA ASP A 148 -10.08 15.12 -9.10
C ASP A 148 -10.67 15.06 -7.68
N ARG A 149 -11.40 16.09 -7.32
CA ARG A 149 -12.11 16.16 -6.02
C ARG A 149 -13.28 15.19 -5.90
N SER A 150 -13.74 14.58 -6.99
CA SER A 150 -14.81 13.58 -6.92
C SER A 150 -14.38 12.36 -6.12
N PHE A 151 -13.11 11.98 -6.22
CA PHE A 151 -12.54 10.86 -5.48
C PHE A 151 -12.63 11.03 -3.95
N LEU A 152 -12.58 12.25 -3.43
CA LEU A 152 -12.81 12.49 -1.99
C LEU A 152 -14.20 12.01 -1.55
N LYS A 153 -15.23 12.27 -2.36
CA LYS A 153 -16.61 11.87 -2.05
C LYS A 153 -16.83 10.37 -2.26
N GLU A 154 -16.08 9.76 -3.15
CA GLU A 154 -16.21 8.35 -3.53
C GLU A 154 -15.42 7.40 -2.63
N GLY A 155 -14.61 7.93 -1.69
CA GLY A 155 -13.91 7.12 -0.70
C GLY A 155 -12.62 7.72 -0.15
N GLY A 156 -11.97 8.64 -0.87
CA GLY A 156 -10.69 9.20 -0.45
C GLY A 156 -10.75 9.92 0.91
N ALA A 157 -11.84 10.63 1.18
CA ALA A 157 -12.03 11.28 2.47
C ALA A 157 -12.25 10.25 3.60
N GLU A 158 -13.00 9.19 3.32
CA GLU A 158 -13.23 8.12 4.30
C GLU A 158 -11.94 7.39 4.66
N ILE A 159 -11.10 7.05 3.68
CA ILE A 159 -9.76 6.49 3.93
C ILE A 159 -8.98 7.40 4.89
N ALA A 160 -8.90 8.70 4.59
CA ALA A 160 -8.12 9.64 5.40
C ALA A 160 -8.67 9.76 6.83
N MET A 161 -9.98 9.84 7.00
CA MET A 161 -10.61 9.92 8.32
C MET A 161 -10.40 8.64 9.15
N GLU A 162 -10.56 7.48 8.55
CA GLU A 162 -10.40 6.21 9.25
C GLU A 162 -8.94 5.95 9.64
N VAL A 163 -7.98 6.31 8.79
CA VAL A 163 -6.56 6.27 9.14
C VAL A 163 -6.24 7.27 10.26
N ALA A 164 -6.79 8.48 10.21
CA ALA A 164 -6.59 9.46 11.28
C ALA A 164 -7.15 8.95 12.62
N ARG A 165 -8.34 8.31 12.64
CA ARG A 165 -8.90 7.66 13.83
C ARG A 165 -7.99 6.57 14.38
N PHE A 166 -7.43 5.74 13.50
CA PHE A 166 -6.47 4.72 13.92
C PHE A 166 -5.25 5.34 14.60
N ILE A 167 -4.60 6.31 13.97
CA ILE A 167 -3.43 6.98 14.55
C ILE A 167 -3.79 7.62 15.88
N TYR A 168 -4.92 8.34 15.97
CA TYR A 168 -5.36 8.98 17.21
C TYR A 168 -5.61 7.96 18.33
N SER A 169 -6.23 6.82 18.03
CA SER A 169 -6.48 5.76 19.02
C SER A 169 -5.21 5.06 19.51
N ARG A 170 -4.13 5.10 18.71
CA ARG A 170 -2.87 4.42 19.02
C ARG A 170 -1.89 5.30 19.79
N VAL A 171 -1.87 6.60 19.53
CA VAL A 171 -0.94 7.52 20.18
C VAL A 171 -1.41 7.88 21.58
N HIS A 172 -0.49 8.10 22.49
CA HIS A 172 -0.74 8.64 23.81
C HIS A 172 0.29 9.71 24.16
N TYR A 173 -0.15 10.70 24.89
CA TYR A 173 0.73 11.73 25.41
C TYR A 173 1.53 11.20 26.59
N ALA A 174 2.84 11.33 26.56
CA ALA A 174 3.74 10.97 27.64
C ALA A 174 4.35 12.22 28.26
N PRO A 175 3.79 12.76 29.38
CA PRO A 175 4.26 14.03 29.97
C PRO A 175 5.73 14.03 30.34
N SER A 176 6.30 12.84 30.66
CA SER A 176 7.72 12.70 31.03
C SER A 176 8.69 12.83 29.86
N ARG A 177 8.18 12.91 28.63
CA ARG A 177 9.00 13.01 27.40
C ARG A 177 8.81 14.32 26.63
N GLY A 178 7.95 15.20 27.12
CA GLY A 178 7.66 16.52 26.51
C GLY A 178 6.67 16.45 25.36
#